data_5f834792b3c1800bd1321d4321912b6d
#
_entry.id   5f834792b3c1800bd1321d4321912b6d
#
_cell.length_a   1.000
_cell.length_b   1.000
_cell.length_c   1.000
_cell.angle_alpha   90.00
_cell.angle_beta   90.00
_cell.angle_gamma   90.00
#
_symmetry.space_group_name_H-M   'P 1'
#
loop_
_entity.id
_entity.type
_entity.pdbx_description
1 polymer ?
#
loop_
_entity_poly.entity_id
_entity_poly.type
_entity_poly.pdbx_seq_one_letter_code
_entity_poly.pdbx_strand_id
1 'polypeptide(L)'
;MAAFTFDHIHLRSPDPEATAKFYQDVFGAEIKHGPQRIDINLGGQLLFVSPVNEAGTGEAPSAPYRGLEHIGLAVTNIDALVAEMKAKGVTFTMDPTTIRPGVRIAFLRGPENVSIELLERSAA
;
A
#
# COMPACT_ATOMS: atom_id res chain seq x y z
N MET A 1 -0.15 28.19 -7.22
CA MET A 1 -1.22 27.25 -6.87
C MET A 1 -1.47 26.30 -8.01
N ALA A 2 -1.52 25.01 -7.72
CA ALA A 2 -1.77 24.02 -8.75
C ALA A 2 -3.22 24.07 -9.22
N ALA A 3 -3.42 23.84 -10.53
CA ALA A 3 -4.75 23.79 -11.13
C ALA A 3 -5.40 22.40 -10.97
N PHE A 4 -4.74 21.48 -10.31
CA PHE A 4 -5.20 20.10 -10.13
C PHE A 4 -4.85 19.60 -8.73
N THR A 5 -5.60 18.57 -8.31
CA THR A 5 -5.37 17.88 -7.04
C THR A 5 -5.12 16.39 -7.32
N PHE A 6 -4.47 15.72 -6.40
CA PHE A 6 -4.25 14.28 -6.54
C PHE A 6 -5.58 13.56 -6.27
N ASP A 7 -6.08 12.79 -7.24
CA ASP A 7 -7.37 12.12 -7.08
C ASP A 7 -7.23 10.69 -6.59
N HIS A 8 -6.54 9.85 -7.34
CA HIS A 8 -6.44 8.44 -6.97
C HIS A 8 -5.22 7.75 -7.57
N ILE A 9 -4.91 6.58 -7.03
CA ILE A 9 -3.99 5.60 -7.60
C ILE A 9 -4.84 4.42 -8.06
N HIS A 10 -4.57 3.87 -9.24
CA HIS A 10 -5.35 2.78 -9.79
C HIS A 10 -4.56 1.47 -9.75
N LEU A 11 -5.13 0.45 -9.09
CA LEU A 11 -4.56 -0.89 -9.01
C LEU A 11 -5.37 -1.82 -9.90
N ARG A 12 -4.72 -2.81 -10.47
CA ARG A 12 -5.37 -3.91 -11.17
C ARG A 12 -5.06 -5.21 -10.47
N SER A 13 -6.06 -6.08 -10.37
CA SER A 13 -5.89 -7.35 -9.67
C SER A 13 -6.80 -8.40 -10.31
N PRO A 14 -6.33 -9.65 -10.44
CA PRO A 14 -7.20 -10.75 -10.86
C PRO A 14 -8.27 -11.07 -9.83
N ASP A 15 -8.09 -10.61 -8.57
CA ASP A 15 -9.08 -10.75 -7.51
C ASP A 15 -9.21 -9.43 -6.74
N PRO A 16 -10.00 -8.46 -7.27
CA PRO A 16 -10.16 -7.17 -6.61
C PRO A 16 -10.69 -7.25 -5.18
N GLU A 17 -11.55 -8.21 -4.89
CA GLU A 17 -12.09 -8.40 -3.53
C GLU A 17 -10.98 -8.77 -2.55
N ALA A 18 -10.12 -9.70 -2.91
CA ALA A 18 -9.00 -10.10 -2.05
C ALA A 18 -8.01 -8.96 -1.86
N THR A 19 -7.74 -8.19 -2.91
CA THR A 19 -6.87 -7.03 -2.85
C THR A 19 -7.43 -5.98 -1.89
N ALA A 20 -8.71 -5.63 -2.04
CA ALA A 20 -9.36 -4.66 -1.18
C ALA A 20 -9.40 -5.14 0.28
N LYS A 21 -9.68 -6.43 0.49
CA LYS A 21 -9.72 -7.01 1.83
C LYS A 21 -8.38 -6.92 2.53
N PHE A 22 -7.27 -7.07 1.81
CA PHE A 22 -5.93 -6.87 2.38
C PHE A 22 -5.79 -5.47 2.99
N TYR A 23 -6.14 -4.44 2.23
CA TYR A 23 -6.03 -3.06 2.71
C TYR A 23 -6.97 -2.78 3.88
N GLN A 24 -8.16 -3.38 3.86
CA GLN A 24 -9.09 -3.26 4.97
C GLN A 24 -8.56 -3.96 6.24
N ASP A 25 -8.13 -5.21 6.11
CA ASP A 25 -7.71 -6.01 7.28
C ASP A 25 -6.38 -5.54 7.86
N VAL A 26 -5.44 -5.14 7.01
CA VAL A 26 -4.09 -4.78 7.45
C VAL A 26 -4.01 -3.32 7.89
N PHE A 27 -4.63 -2.42 7.15
CA PHE A 27 -4.50 -0.98 7.38
C PHE A 27 -5.77 -0.30 7.90
N GLY A 28 -6.87 -1.02 8.01
CA GLY A 28 -8.13 -0.43 8.42
C GLY A 28 -8.74 0.48 7.38
N ALA A 29 -8.41 0.28 6.10
CA ALA A 29 -8.95 1.09 5.03
C ALA A 29 -10.46 0.89 4.89
N GLU A 30 -11.16 1.95 4.50
CA GLU A 30 -12.57 1.89 4.18
C GLU A 30 -12.76 1.47 2.74
N ILE A 31 -13.74 0.58 2.51
CA ILE A 31 -13.99 0.01 1.18
C ILE A 31 -15.39 0.38 0.73
N LYS A 32 -15.49 0.78 -0.53
CA LYS A 32 -16.78 1.04 -1.18
C LYS A 32 -16.84 0.28 -2.50
N HIS A 33 -17.81 -0.62 -2.61
CA HIS A 33 -18.03 -1.39 -3.82
C HIS A 33 -18.79 -0.58 -4.86
N GLY A 34 -18.29 -0.60 -6.08
CA GLY A 34 -18.98 -0.06 -7.25
C GLY A 34 -19.24 -1.17 -8.27
N PRO A 35 -19.94 -0.88 -9.36
CA PRO A 35 -20.30 -1.91 -10.34
C PRO A 35 -19.10 -2.47 -11.11
N GLN A 36 -17.99 -1.73 -11.23
CA GLN A 36 -16.86 -2.13 -12.03
C GLN A 36 -15.51 -2.02 -11.32
N ARG A 37 -15.50 -1.49 -10.11
CA ARG A 37 -14.26 -1.34 -9.34
C ARG A 37 -14.60 -1.23 -7.87
N ILE A 38 -13.58 -1.39 -7.05
CA ILE A 38 -13.68 -1.19 -5.61
C ILE A 38 -12.84 0.04 -5.26
N ASP A 39 -13.43 0.96 -4.49
CA ASP A 39 -12.73 2.14 -3.99
C ASP A 39 -12.21 1.84 -2.59
N ILE A 40 -10.94 2.10 -2.38
CA ILE A 40 -10.27 1.91 -1.09
C ILE A 40 -9.83 3.28 -0.59
N ASN A 41 -10.27 3.67 0.60
CA ASN A 41 -9.77 4.89 1.24
C ASN A 41 -8.68 4.49 2.23
N LEU A 42 -7.44 4.74 1.85
CA LEU A 42 -6.26 4.40 2.65
C LEU A 42 -5.71 5.69 3.27
N GLY A 43 -6.13 5.97 4.51
CA GLY A 43 -5.65 7.14 5.23
C GLY A 43 -5.93 8.47 4.52
N GLY A 44 -7.02 8.56 3.78
CA GLY A 44 -7.39 9.75 3.02
C GLY A 44 -7.00 9.73 1.55
N GLN A 45 -6.17 8.76 1.13
CA GLN A 45 -5.80 8.60 -0.28
C GLN A 45 -6.65 7.49 -0.91
N LEU A 46 -7.27 7.80 -2.05
CA LEU A 46 -8.07 6.83 -2.77
C LEU A 46 -7.20 5.91 -3.61
N LEU A 47 -7.45 4.61 -3.47
CA LEU A 47 -6.94 3.58 -4.35
C LEU A 47 -8.14 2.93 -5.03
N PHE A 48 -8.16 2.90 -6.35
CA PHE A 48 -9.19 2.16 -7.09
C PHE A 48 -8.63 0.80 -7.46
N VAL A 49 -9.44 -0.25 -7.34
CA VAL A 49 -9.06 -1.59 -7.78
C VAL A 49 -10.04 -2.06 -8.84
N SER A 50 -9.52 -2.38 -10.03
CA SER A 50 -10.28 -2.94 -11.13
C SER A 50 -9.78 -4.34 -11.45
N PRO A 51 -10.62 -5.20 -12.05
CA PRO A 51 -10.17 -6.49 -12.52
C PRO A 51 -9.19 -6.34 -13.68
N VAL A 52 -8.43 -7.41 -13.92
CA VAL A 52 -7.48 -7.44 -15.03
C VAL A 52 -8.23 -7.57 -16.36
N ASN A 53 -7.58 -7.07 -17.42
CA ASN A 53 -8.01 -7.29 -18.79
C ASN A 53 -7.11 -8.40 -19.33
N GLU A 54 -7.66 -9.58 -19.53
CA GLU A 54 -6.89 -10.77 -19.93
C GLU A 54 -6.04 -10.56 -21.18
N ALA A 55 -6.48 -9.69 -22.08
CA ALA A 55 -5.76 -9.47 -23.33
C ALA A 55 -4.58 -8.50 -23.20
N GLY A 56 -4.55 -7.66 -22.15
CA GLY A 56 -3.60 -6.56 -22.10
C GLY A 56 -3.01 -6.22 -20.74
N THR A 57 -3.36 -6.92 -19.67
CA THR A 57 -2.80 -6.64 -18.34
C THR A 57 -1.56 -7.48 -18.11
N GLY A 58 -0.41 -6.82 -17.98
CA GLY A 58 0.85 -7.48 -17.67
C GLY A 58 0.93 -7.84 -16.19
N GLU A 59 1.92 -8.68 -15.86
CA GLU A 59 2.19 -9.06 -14.47
C GLU A 59 2.82 -7.91 -13.72
N ALA A 60 2.62 -7.90 -12.39
CA ALA A 60 3.23 -6.91 -11.53
C ALA A 60 4.75 -7.04 -11.54
N PRO A 61 5.49 -5.93 -11.64
CA PRO A 61 6.94 -5.98 -11.58
C PRO A 61 7.43 -6.24 -10.15
N SER A 62 8.69 -6.66 -10.04
CA SER A 62 9.34 -6.77 -8.74
C SER A 62 10.16 -5.51 -8.46
N ALA A 63 9.97 -4.91 -7.28
CA ALA A 63 10.77 -3.76 -6.87
C ALA A 63 12.24 -4.15 -6.65
N PRO A 64 13.23 -3.27 -6.95
CA PRO A 64 13.05 -1.90 -7.43
C PRO A 64 12.90 -1.83 -8.95
N TYR A 65 12.16 -0.84 -9.41
CA TYR A 65 11.98 -0.59 -10.84
C TYR A 65 11.72 0.90 -11.08
N ARG A 66 11.80 1.32 -12.34
CA ARG A 66 11.61 2.73 -12.69
C ARG A 66 10.15 3.12 -12.60
N GLY A 67 9.89 4.38 -12.28
CA GLY A 67 8.58 4.97 -12.24
C GLY A 67 7.98 4.94 -10.84
N LEU A 68 6.69 4.68 -10.73
CA LEU A 68 5.99 4.59 -9.44
C LEU A 68 6.34 3.28 -8.78
N GLU A 69 7.33 3.30 -7.91
CA GLU A 69 7.93 2.09 -7.36
C GLU A 69 7.28 1.62 -6.07
N HIS A 70 6.92 2.53 -5.17
CA HIS A 70 6.24 2.16 -3.94
C HIS A 70 5.35 3.28 -3.44
N ILE A 71 4.45 2.95 -2.52
CA ILE A 71 3.65 3.94 -1.81
C ILE A 71 4.13 3.99 -0.36
N GLY A 72 4.10 5.18 0.23
CA GLY A 72 4.55 5.39 1.60
C GLY A 72 3.42 5.79 2.52
N LEU A 73 3.39 5.19 3.71
CA LEU A 73 2.42 5.48 4.75
C LEU A 73 3.15 5.96 5.99
N ALA A 74 2.74 7.10 6.51
CA ALA A 74 3.26 7.61 7.78
C ALA A 74 2.60 6.84 8.93
N VAL A 75 3.42 6.38 9.87
CA VAL A 75 2.94 5.61 11.00
C VAL A 75 3.58 6.11 12.30
N THR A 76 3.00 5.69 13.41
CA THR A 76 3.61 5.88 14.73
C THR A 76 3.82 4.50 15.35
N ASN A 77 4.84 4.39 16.23
CA ASN A 77 5.14 3.15 16.92
C ASN A 77 5.36 1.98 15.95
N ILE A 78 6.26 2.19 14.99
CA ILE A 78 6.47 1.29 13.86
C ILE A 78 6.82 -0.15 14.29
N ASP A 79 7.62 -0.31 15.35
CA ASP A 79 8.04 -1.64 15.80
C ASP A 79 6.85 -2.49 16.27
N ALA A 80 5.96 -1.90 17.07
CA ALA A 80 4.76 -2.61 17.54
C ALA A 80 3.79 -2.88 16.38
N LEU A 81 3.63 -1.91 15.49
CA LEU A 81 2.76 -2.03 14.32
C LEU A 81 3.22 -3.17 13.41
N VAL A 82 4.51 -3.24 13.14
CA VAL A 82 5.08 -4.30 12.30
C VAL A 82 4.88 -5.67 12.95
N ALA A 83 5.07 -5.77 14.26
CA ALA A 83 4.84 -7.04 14.98
C ALA A 83 3.38 -7.49 14.84
N GLU A 84 2.42 -6.56 14.95
CA GLU A 84 1.02 -6.85 14.73
C GLU A 84 0.74 -7.32 13.32
N MET A 85 1.32 -6.66 12.34
CA MET A 85 1.12 -6.99 10.93
C MET A 85 1.70 -8.36 10.61
N LYS A 86 2.88 -8.69 11.14
CA LYS A 86 3.47 -10.02 10.99
C LYS A 86 2.57 -11.10 11.61
N ALA A 87 1.95 -10.80 12.74
CA ALA A 87 1.00 -11.73 13.37
C ALA A 87 -0.23 -11.99 12.50
N LYS A 88 -0.57 -11.05 11.61
CA LYS A 88 -1.64 -11.21 10.63
C LYS A 88 -1.18 -11.90 9.35
N GLY A 89 0.08 -12.30 9.27
CA GLY A 89 0.62 -13.00 8.10
C GLY A 89 1.19 -12.08 7.02
N VAL A 90 1.39 -10.80 7.31
CA VAL A 90 1.96 -9.86 6.33
C VAL A 90 3.45 -10.16 6.14
N THR A 91 3.89 -10.19 4.88
CA THR A 91 5.29 -10.42 4.52
C THR A 91 6.03 -9.10 4.42
N PHE A 92 7.14 -8.99 5.15
CA PHE A 92 8.01 -7.82 5.11
C PHE A 92 9.27 -8.13 4.31
N THR A 93 9.68 -7.17 3.48
CA THR A 93 10.94 -7.24 2.73
C THR A 93 12.05 -6.47 3.43
N MET A 94 11.69 -5.56 4.34
CA MET A 94 12.64 -4.88 5.21
C MET A 94 11.97 -4.69 6.57
N ASP A 95 12.63 -5.19 7.61
CA ASP A 95 12.20 -4.98 8.99
C ASP A 95 12.46 -3.53 9.44
N PRO A 96 11.81 -3.05 10.51
CA PRO A 96 12.03 -1.68 10.97
C PRO A 96 13.50 -1.36 11.13
N THR A 97 13.95 -0.32 10.45
CA THR A 97 15.34 0.08 10.38
C THR A 97 15.45 1.60 10.47
N THR A 98 16.35 2.07 11.33
CA THR A 98 16.65 3.51 11.41
C THR A 98 17.60 3.85 10.27
N ILE A 99 17.15 4.67 9.32
CA ILE A 99 17.95 5.07 8.15
C ILE A 99 18.72 6.36 8.38
N ARG A 100 18.26 7.18 9.33
CA ARG A 100 18.93 8.39 9.81
C ARG A 100 18.28 8.81 11.12
N PRO A 101 18.88 9.71 11.90
CA PRO A 101 18.28 10.12 13.18
C PRO A 101 16.84 10.58 13.00
N GLY A 102 15.93 10.02 13.80
CA GLY A 102 14.52 10.38 13.81
C GLY A 102 13.70 9.78 12.67
N VAL A 103 14.28 8.94 11.81
CA VAL A 103 13.53 8.34 10.71
C VAL A 103 13.73 6.81 10.69
N ARG A 104 12.63 6.11 10.85
CA ARG A 104 12.61 4.66 10.89
C ARG A 104 11.64 4.14 9.84
N ILE A 105 12.06 3.18 9.03
CA ILE A 105 11.23 2.66 7.93
C ILE A 105 11.14 1.14 7.98
N ALA A 106 10.11 0.62 7.30
CA ALA A 106 9.95 -0.80 7.01
C ALA A 106 9.25 -0.92 5.65
N PHE A 107 9.45 -2.03 4.97
CA PHE A 107 8.77 -2.31 3.70
C PHE A 107 8.04 -3.64 3.77
N LEU A 108 6.84 -3.66 3.21
CA LEU A 108 6.03 -4.86 3.09
C LEU A 108 5.50 -5.03 1.68
N ARG A 109 4.99 -6.22 1.38
CA ARG A 109 4.37 -6.51 0.10
C ARG A 109 2.87 -6.64 0.28
N GLY A 110 2.13 -5.87 -0.53
CA GLY A 110 0.69 -6.06 -0.68
C GLY A 110 0.38 -6.99 -1.85
N PRO A 111 -0.92 -7.23 -2.11
CA PRO A 111 -1.34 -8.01 -3.27
C PRO A 111 -0.79 -7.42 -4.56
N GLU A 112 -0.55 -8.28 -5.53
CA GLU A 112 0.02 -7.93 -6.82
C GLU A 112 1.40 -7.26 -6.68
N ASN A 113 2.12 -7.70 -5.66
CA ASN A 113 3.51 -7.31 -5.42
C ASN A 113 3.71 -5.80 -5.18
N VAL A 114 2.67 -5.09 -4.74
CA VAL A 114 2.78 -3.66 -4.43
C VAL A 114 3.72 -3.48 -3.25
N SER A 115 4.78 -2.70 -3.44
CA SER A 115 5.72 -2.36 -2.38
C SER A 115 5.14 -1.22 -1.55
N ILE A 116 5.06 -1.40 -0.24
CA ILE A 116 4.50 -0.42 0.68
C ILE A 116 5.53 -0.11 1.75
N GLU A 117 5.88 1.17 1.86
CA GLU A 117 6.79 1.66 2.89
C GLU A 117 5.99 2.16 4.08
N LEU A 118 6.39 1.76 5.27
CA LEU A 118 5.93 2.39 6.51
C LEU A 118 7.04 3.30 6.98
N LEU A 119 6.70 4.53 7.36
CA LEU A 119 7.69 5.52 7.72
C LEU A 119 7.28 6.25 9.00
N GLU A 120 8.15 6.17 10.00
CA GLU A 120 7.95 6.88 11.27
C GLU A 120 8.98 7.99 11.38
N ARG A 121 8.50 9.21 11.61
CA ARG A 121 9.35 10.35 11.93
C ARG A 121 9.13 10.69 13.39
N SER A 122 10.17 10.56 14.21
CA SER A 122 10.10 10.98 15.60
C SER A 122 10.51 12.44 15.70
N ALA A 123 9.91 13.13 16.67
CA ALA A 123 10.33 14.49 16.96
C ALA A 123 11.80 14.49 17.39
N ALA A 124 12.55 15.44 16.84
CA ALA A 124 13.96 15.59 17.16
C ALA A 124 14.14 16.11 18.59
#